data_78f93453a55aa8b8370a47f2513f677e
#
_entry.id   78f93453a55aa8b8370a47f2513f677e
#
_cell.length_a   1.000
_cell.length_b   1.000
_cell.length_c   1.000
_cell.angle_alpha   90.00
_cell.angle_beta   90.00
_cell.angle_gamma   90.00
#
_symmetry.space_group_name_H-M   'P 1'
#
loop_
_entity.id
_entity.type
_entity.pdbx_description
1 polymer ?
#
loop_
_entity_poly.entity_id
_entity_poly.type
_entity_poly.pdbx_seq_one_letter_code
_entity_poly.pdbx_strand_id
1 'polypeptide(L)'
;MRKFVLILMMAVGMSVAAMAADTKAAFPGGENAQTEFINKTLVYPADAKANGVEGVVVVSFTVKTDGSIGNIKIKRMVDPDLEAEAIRVVKKMPAWTPATKDGKPVDSTAEIPFKFSISD
;
A
#
# COMPACT_ATOMS: atom_id res chain seq x y z
N MET A 1 19.00 35.30 -0.84
CA MET A 1 18.71 35.50 -0.19
C MET A 1 18.60 35.08 0.34
N ARG A 2 18.82 35.04 -0.03
CA ARG A 2 18.71 34.98 0.61
C ARG A 2 18.42 34.25 1.33
N LYS A 3 18.67 34.01 1.02
CA LYS A 3 18.49 33.73 1.88
C LYS A 3 18.10 32.97 2.58
N PHE A 4 18.19 32.91 2.32
CA PHE A 4 17.82 32.57 3.30
C PHE A 4 17.43 31.72 3.68
N VAL A 5 17.57 31.77 3.36
CA VAL A 5 17.20 31.33 4.08
C VAL A 5 17.06 30.42 4.52
N LEU A 6 17.34 30.45 4.22
CA LEU A 6 17.21 30.01 4.91
C LEU A 6 17.08 29.30 5.57
N ILE A 7 17.21 29.40 5.46
CA ILE A 7 17.08 28.98 6.36
C ILE A 7 16.72 28.34 7.07
N LEU A 8 16.72 28.60 6.89
CA LEU A 8 16.40 28.27 7.73
C LEU A 8 16.14 27.43 8.17
N MET A 9 16.26 27.40 7.99
CA MET A 9 16.03 26.88 8.53
C MET A 9 16.07 26.08 9.08
N MET A 10 16.22 26.18 9.09
CA MET A 10 16.28 25.61 9.76
C MET A 10 16.03 25.12 10.59
N ALA A 11 16.03 25.48 10.73
CA ALA A 11 15.87 25.09 11.63
C ALA A 11 15.30 24.59 12.11
N VAL A 12 15.08 24.70 11.97
CA VAL A 12 14.55 24.17 12.47
C VAL A 12 14.49 23.22 12.59
N GLY A 13 14.53 23.24 12.38
CA GLY A 13 14.55 22.03 12.14
C GLY A 13 14.73 21.01 13.11
N MET A 14 15.15 21.03 14.00
CA MET A 14 15.40 20.24 14.88
C MET A 14 14.35 19.64 15.58
N SER A 15 13.61 20.32 16.00
CA SER A 15 12.45 19.75 16.60
C SER A 15 11.81 18.86 15.61
N VAL A 16 12.18 19.12 14.45
CA VAL A 16 11.72 18.31 13.37
C VAL A 16 12.19 16.88 13.50
N ALA A 17 13.31 16.69 14.13
CA ALA A 17 13.79 15.36 14.34
C ALA A 17 12.73 14.51 15.04
N ALA A 18 12.03 15.10 15.96
CA ALA A 18 10.95 14.39 16.63
C ALA A 18 9.83 14.11 15.65
N MET A 19 9.65 15.01 14.71
CA MET A 19 8.60 14.82 13.72
C MET A 19 9.00 13.79 12.69
N ALA A 20 10.30 13.60 12.52
CA ALA A 20 10.77 12.58 11.60
C ALA A 20 10.57 11.20 12.17
N ALA A 21 9.70 11.14 13.15
CA ALA A 21 9.39 9.89 13.80
C ALA A 21 8.74 8.92 12.85
N ASP A 22 8.17 7.94 13.39
CA ASP A 22 7.68 6.78 12.65
C ASP A 22 6.52 7.12 11.74
N THR A 23 6.61 6.69 10.51
CA THR A 23 5.48 6.78 9.57
C THR A 23 5.25 5.40 8.99
N LYS A 24 4.01 5.16 8.58
CA LYS A 24 3.66 3.89 7.96
C LYS A 24 3.96 3.91 6.47
N ALA A 25 4.18 2.73 5.91
CA ALA A 25 4.29 2.62 4.47
C ALA A 25 2.98 3.05 3.83
N ALA A 26 3.07 3.64 2.65
CA ALA A 26 1.89 4.16 1.96
C ALA A 26 2.01 3.98 0.47
N PHE A 27 0.87 3.74 -0.17
CA PHE A 27 0.78 3.73 -1.63
C PHE A 27 1.16 5.12 -2.14
N PRO A 28 1.92 5.21 -3.25
CA PRO A 28 2.30 6.53 -3.75
C PRO A 28 1.05 7.35 -4.11
N GLY A 29 0.96 8.53 -3.55
CA GLY A 29 -0.22 9.38 -3.74
C GLY A 29 -1.28 9.20 -2.67
N GLY A 30 -1.14 8.24 -1.77
CA GLY A 30 -2.04 8.07 -0.64
C GLY A 30 -3.20 7.13 -0.91
N GLU A 31 -4.14 7.12 0.02
CA GLU A 31 -5.26 6.17 -0.03
C GLU A 31 -6.16 6.35 -1.24
N ASN A 32 -6.39 7.58 -1.65
CA ASN A 32 -7.24 7.81 -2.81
C ASN A 32 -6.60 7.25 -4.07
N ALA A 33 -5.30 7.44 -4.23
CA ALA A 33 -4.59 6.89 -5.38
C ALA A 33 -4.58 5.37 -5.34
N GLN A 34 -4.47 4.80 -4.15
CA GLN A 34 -4.51 3.35 -3.98
C GLN A 34 -5.88 2.80 -4.41
N THR A 35 -6.95 3.41 -3.95
CA THR A 35 -8.30 2.99 -4.30
C THR A 35 -8.52 3.08 -5.81
N GLU A 36 -8.06 4.18 -6.40
CA GLU A 36 -8.18 4.37 -7.83
C GLU A 36 -7.42 3.29 -8.61
N PHE A 37 -6.20 3.01 -8.16
CA PHE A 37 -5.39 1.97 -8.81
C PHE A 37 -6.10 0.62 -8.76
N ILE A 38 -6.61 0.26 -7.58
CA ILE A 38 -7.29 -1.02 -7.41
C ILE A 38 -8.52 -1.09 -8.30
N ASN A 39 -9.32 -0.03 -8.31
CA ASN A 39 -10.55 -0.01 -9.12
C ASN A 39 -10.26 -0.15 -10.61
N LYS A 40 -9.14 0.39 -11.07
CA LYS A 40 -8.78 0.30 -12.47
C LYS A 40 -8.15 -1.04 -12.84
N THR A 41 -7.53 -1.71 -11.88
CA THR A 41 -6.72 -2.90 -12.15
C THR A 41 -7.45 -4.19 -11.82
N LEU A 42 -8.30 -4.16 -10.81
CA LEU A 42 -8.98 -5.37 -10.32
C LEU A 42 -10.01 -5.84 -11.32
N VAL A 43 -9.94 -7.12 -11.67
CA VAL A 43 -10.89 -7.76 -12.57
C VAL A 43 -11.56 -8.89 -11.82
N TYR A 44 -12.88 -8.90 -11.81
CA TYR A 44 -13.61 -9.98 -11.16
C TYR A 44 -13.39 -11.26 -11.96
N PRO A 45 -12.83 -12.33 -11.37
CA PRO A 45 -12.63 -13.56 -12.13
C PRO A 45 -13.95 -14.11 -12.66
N ALA A 46 -13.95 -14.52 -13.93
CA ALA A 46 -15.18 -14.90 -14.61
C ALA A 46 -15.90 -16.06 -13.92
N ASP A 47 -15.16 -17.09 -13.53
CA ASP A 47 -15.77 -18.25 -12.89
C ASP A 47 -16.34 -17.90 -11.53
N ALA A 48 -15.62 -17.10 -10.76
CA ALA A 48 -16.10 -16.69 -9.45
C ALA A 48 -17.38 -15.86 -9.60
N LYS A 49 -17.38 -14.96 -10.57
CA LYS A 49 -18.57 -14.14 -10.80
C LYS A 49 -19.77 -14.98 -11.22
N ALA A 50 -19.54 -15.92 -12.15
CA ALA A 50 -20.59 -16.80 -12.63
C ALA A 50 -21.18 -17.66 -11.52
N ASN A 51 -20.36 -18.04 -10.55
CA ASN A 51 -20.81 -18.88 -9.43
C ASN A 51 -21.26 -18.09 -8.22
N GLY A 52 -21.32 -16.74 -8.34
CA GLY A 52 -21.80 -15.91 -7.24
C GLY A 52 -20.86 -15.84 -6.04
N VAL A 53 -19.58 -16.05 -6.26
CA VAL A 53 -18.61 -16.06 -5.15
C VAL A 53 -18.21 -14.65 -4.79
N GLU A 54 -18.46 -14.25 -3.56
CA GLU A 54 -18.15 -12.93 -3.04
C GLU A 54 -17.39 -13.04 -1.74
N GLY A 55 -16.72 -11.96 -1.35
CA GLY A 55 -16.05 -11.93 -0.08
C GLY A 55 -14.91 -10.91 -0.07
N VAL A 56 -14.23 -10.87 1.05
CA VAL A 56 -13.10 -9.97 1.23
C VAL A 56 -11.83 -10.81 1.39
N VAL A 57 -10.92 -10.65 0.45
CA VAL A 57 -9.60 -11.29 0.52
C VAL A 57 -8.64 -10.30 1.13
N VAL A 58 -7.92 -10.69 2.18
CA VAL A 58 -6.93 -9.82 2.80
C VAL A 58 -5.55 -10.30 2.40
N VAL A 59 -4.80 -9.41 1.75
CA VAL A 59 -3.43 -9.70 1.30
C VAL A 59 -2.46 -8.94 2.19
N SER A 60 -1.45 -9.65 2.68
CA SER A 60 -0.40 -9.07 3.50
C SER A 60 0.89 -9.11 2.68
N PHE A 61 1.71 -8.07 2.80
CA PHE A 61 2.99 -8.05 2.09
C PHE A 61 3.96 -7.14 2.82
N THR A 62 5.24 -7.29 2.47
CA THR A 62 6.30 -6.47 3.04
C THR A 62 6.61 -5.33 2.09
N VAL A 63 6.64 -4.11 2.62
CA VAL A 63 7.14 -2.95 1.88
C VAL A 63 8.58 -2.76 2.34
N LYS A 64 9.52 -2.92 1.40
CA LYS A 64 10.93 -2.85 1.74
C LYS A 64 11.42 -1.41 1.75
N THR A 65 12.65 -1.24 2.22
CA THR A 65 13.22 0.11 2.38
C THR A 65 13.28 0.88 1.07
N ASP A 66 13.33 0.18 -0.06
CA ASP A 66 13.32 0.85 -1.37
C ASP A 66 11.93 0.99 -1.96
N GLY A 67 10.90 0.61 -1.21
CA GLY A 67 9.53 0.70 -1.67
C GLY A 67 9.03 -0.52 -2.42
N SER A 68 9.90 -1.48 -2.71
CA SER A 68 9.47 -2.68 -3.41
C SER A 68 8.62 -3.57 -2.50
N ILE A 69 7.78 -4.39 -3.13
CA ILE A 69 6.88 -5.26 -2.41
C ILE A 69 7.39 -6.69 -2.46
N GLY A 70 7.39 -7.36 -1.31
CA GLY A 70 7.81 -8.75 -1.22
C GLY A 70 6.97 -9.52 -0.22
N ASN A 71 7.27 -10.81 -0.08
CA ASN A 71 6.59 -11.67 0.90
C ASN A 71 5.07 -11.56 0.87
N ILE A 72 4.50 -11.67 -0.34
CA ILE A 72 3.06 -11.54 -0.50
C ILE A 72 2.39 -12.79 0.05
N LYS A 73 1.43 -12.60 0.96
CA LYS A 73 0.72 -13.70 1.60
C LYS A 73 -0.77 -13.39 1.67
N ILE A 74 -1.57 -14.44 1.66
CA ILE A 74 -3.00 -14.29 1.87
C ILE A 74 -3.26 -14.43 3.37
N LYS A 75 -3.77 -13.39 3.98
CA LYS A 75 -4.09 -13.42 5.38
C LYS A 75 -5.51 -13.92 5.63
N ARG A 76 -6.42 -13.62 4.71
CA ARG A 76 -7.80 -14.11 4.80
C ARG A 76 -8.20 -14.67 3.46
N MET A 77 -8.50 -15.95 3.44
CA MET A 77 -8.87 -16.68 2.23
C MET A 77 -10.37 -16.69 2.03
N VAL A 78 -10.79 -16.68 0.79
CA VAL A 78 -12.21 -16.79 0.43
C VAL A 78 -12.37 -17.82 -0.68
N ASP A 79 -11.60 -17.67 -1.75
CA ASP A 79 -11.74 -18.50 -2.94
C ASP A 79 -10.44 -18.38 -3.75
N PRO A 80 -9.92 -19.48 -4.29
CA PRO A 80 -8.64 -19.45 -5.00
C PRO A 80 -8.58 -18.44 -6.15
N ASP A 81 -9.67 -18.30 -6.90
CA ASP A 81 -9.67 -17.35 -8.01
C ASP A 81 -9.61 -15.91 -7.53
N LEU A 82 -10.36 -15.60 -6.47
CA LEU A 82 -10.33 -14.26 -5.91
C LEU A 82 -8.95 -13.95 -5.32
N GLU A 83 -8.34 -14.93 -4.67
CA GLU A 83 -7.01 -14.75 -4.08
C GLU A 83 -5.97 -14.51 -5.15
N ALA A 84 -6.02 -15.28 -6.23
CA ALA A 84 -5.07 -15.11 -7.33
C ALA A 84 -5.20 -13.71 -7.93
N GLU A 85 -6.40 -13.22 -8.07
CA GLU A 85 -6.62 -11.89 -8.62
C GLU A 85 -6.10 -10.81 -7.69
N ALA A 86 -6.36 -10.93 -6.40
CA ALA A 86 -5.85 -9.97 -5.43
C ALA A 86 -4.33 -9.90 -5.45
N ILE A 87 -3.68 -11.06 -5.53
CA ILE A 87 -2.22 -11.10 -5.61
C ILE A 87 -1.73 -10.47 -6.91
N ARG A 88 -2.43 -10.72 -8.01
CA ARG A 88 -2.06 -10.12 -9.30
C ARG A 88 -2.06 -8.60 -9.21
N VAL A 89 -3.09 -8.04 -8.56
CA VAL A 89 -3.20 -6.59 -8.41
C VAL A 89 -2.04 -6.04 -7.58
N VAL A 90 -1.73 -6.72 -6.46
CA VAL A 90 -0.61 -6.29 -5.61
C VAL A 90 0.70 -6.29 -6.39
N LYS A 91 0.90 -7.32 -7.21
CA LYS A 91 2.14 -7.42 -7.99
C LYS A 91 2.27 -6.35 -9.05
N LYS A 92 1.18 -5.73 -9.46
CA LYS A 92 1.20 -4.67 -10.46
C LYS A 92 1.35 -3.28 -9.85
N MET A 93 1.38 -3.20 -8.54
CA MET A 93 1.50 -1.90 -7.88
C MET A 93 2.86 -1.27 -8.08
N PRO A 94 2.92 0.06 -8.21
CA PRO A 94 4.20 0.76 -8.25
C PRO A 94 4.88 0.69 -6.88
N ALA A 95 6.12 1.16 -6.83
CA ALA A 95 6.85 1.18 -5.57
C ALA A 95 6.09 2.03 -4.55
N TRP A 96 6.03 1.54 -3.32
CA TRP A 96 5.39 2.23 -2.22
C TRP A 96 6.36 3.19 -1.55
N THR A 97 5.82 4.13 -0.80
CA THR A 97 6.63 4.95 0.10
C THR A 97 6.92 4.08 1.32
N PRO A 98 8.18 3.83 1.63
CA PRO A 98 8.52 2.94 2.75
C PRO A 98 8.11 3.56 4.09
N ALA A 99 7.89 2.70 5.06
CA ALA A 99 7.72 3.15 6.43
C ALA A 99 9.03 3.73 6.93
N THR A 100 8.95 4.64 7.89
CA THR A 100 10.17 5.19 8.49
C THR A 100 10.13 4.99 9.99
N LYS A 101 11.32 4.85 10.54
CA LYS A 101 11.51 4.82 11.98
C LYS A 101 12.70 5.71 12.28
N ASP A 102 12.49 6.67 13.16
CA ASP A 102 13.52 7.67 13.47
C ASP A 102 14.01 8.37 12.20
N GLY A 103 13.07 8.59 11.26
CA GLY A 103 13.36 9.28 10.03
C GLY A 103 14.04 8.45 8.95
N LYS A 104 14.26 7.17 9.19
CA LYS A 104 14.96 6.29 8.24
C LYS A 104 14.02 5.24 7.68
N PRO A 105 14.16 4.90 6.39
CA PRO A 105 13.31 3.85 5.82
C PRO A 105 13.56 2.50 6.48
N VAL A 106 12.47 1.78 6.74
CA VAL A 106 12.55 0.44 7.30
C VAL A 106 11.56 -0.46 6.57
N ASP A 107 11.83 -1.77 6.62
CA ASP A 107 10.87 -2.76 6.12
C ASP A 107 9.65 -2.75 7.02
N SER A 108 8.48 -2.95 6.42
CA SER A 108 7.27 -3.02 7.22
C SER A 108 6.25 -3.90 6.52
N THR A 109 5.24 -4.33 7.28
CA THR A 109 4.17 -5.14 6.75
C THR A 109 2.95 -4.26 6.49
N ALA A 110 2.34 -4.45 5.33
CA ALA A 110 1.10 -3.77 4.99
C ALA A 110 0.05 -4.80 4.65
N GLU A 111 -1.21 -4.43 4.78
CA GLU A 111 -2.32 -5.30 4.45
C GLU A 111 -3.34 -4.53 3.65
N ILE A 112 -3.94 -5.20 2.67
CA ILE A 112 -5.01 -4.59 1.89
C ILE A 112 -6.18 -5.56 1.81
N PRO A 113 -7.38 -5.12 2.21
CA PRO A 113 -8.58 -5.93 1.99
C PRO A 113 -9.11 -5.66 0.58
N PHE A 114 -9.29 -6.73 -0.19
CA PHE A 114 -9.86 -6.63 -1.52
C PHE A 114 -11.29 -7.16 -1.47
N LYS A 115 -12.24 -6.28 -1.65
CA LYS A 115 -13.65 -6.65 -1.57
C LYS A 115 -14.16 -7.03 -2.95
N PHE A 116 -14.68 -8.26 -3.05
CA PHE A 116 -15.31 -8.74 -4.28
C PHE A 116 -16.80 -8.83 -4.04
N SER A 117 -17.55 -8.00 -4.73
CA SER A 117 -18.98 -7.94 -4.60
C SER A 117 -19.62 -7.85 -5.98
N ILE A 118 -20.66 -8.63 -6.20
CA ILE A 118 -21.30 -8.72 -7.51
C ILE A 118 -22.49 -7.78 -7.63
N SER A 119 -22.74 -7.01 -6.61
CA SER A 119 -23.86 -6.07 -6.65
C SER A 119 -23.70 -5.11 -7.83
N ASP A 120 -24.81 -4.79 -8.43
CA ASP A 120 -24.81 -3.87 -9.55
C ASP A 120 -25.08 -2.46 -9.20
#